data_b59670e54697c8363638d5b00385154f
#
_entry.id   b59670e54697c8363638d5b00385154f
#
_cell.length_a   1.000
_cell.length_b   1.000
_cell.length_c   1.000
_cell.angle_alpha   90.00
_cell.angle_beta   90.00
_cell.angle_gamma   90.00
#
_symmetry.space_group_name_H-M   'P 1'
#
loop_
_entity.id
_entity.type
_entity.pdbx_description
1 polymer ?
#
loop_
_entity_poly.entity_id
_entity_poly.type
_entity_poly.pdbx_seq_one_letter_code
_entity_poly.pdbx_strand_id
1 'polypeptide(L)'
;MTVTAINSLEEFHELINSGKRVVIDFWATWCGPCRVISPVFEKLSDANPDVEFRKVDVDEQSAIGEEVGIRAMPTFISFKDGKKVDEVVGANPANLENLIKAIASA
;
A
#
# COMPACT_ATOMS: atom_id res chain seq x y z
N MET A 1 -15.74 -2.83 -0.71
CA MET A 1 -14.35 -2.60 -1.05
C MET A 1 -13.80 -1.46 -0.23
N THR A 2 -12.68 -1.68 0.40
CA THR A 2 -12.18 -0.79 1.44
C THR A 2 -10.82 -0.17 1.10
N VAL A 3 -10.41 -0.23 -0.17
CA VAL A 3 -9.18 0.41 -0.62
C VAL A 3 -9.51 1.81 -1.12
N THR A 4 -8.99 2.84 -0.44
CA THR A 4 -9.20 4.23 -0.83
C THR A 4 -7.88 4.92 -1.14
N ALA A 5 -7.92 5.93 -2.00
CA ALA A 5 -6.73 6.65 -2.40
C ALA A 5 -6.27 7.62 -1.31
N ILE A 6 -4.95 7.81 -1.23
CA ILE A 6 -4.36 8.89 -0.43
C ILE A 6 -4.14 10.06 -1.38
N ASN A 7 -4.64 11.23 -1.02
CA ASN A 7 -4.72 12.37 -1.93
C ASN A 7 -3.74 13.51 -1.62
N SER A 8 -2.90 13.37 -0.60
CA SER A 8 -1.89 14.37 -0.26
C SER A 8 -0.79 13.79 0.60
N LEU A 9 0.36 14.45 0.61
CA LEU A 9 1.47 14.07 1.48
C LEU A 9 1.07 14.20 2.95
N GLU A 10 0.30 15.22 3.28
CA GLU A 10 -0.20 15.44 4.64
C GLU A 10 -1.08 14.29 5.10
N GLU A 11 -2.00 13.86 4.25
CA GLU A 11 -2.86 12.70 4.54
C GLU A 11 -2.04 11.43 4.76
N PHE A 12 -1.01 11.24 3.95
CA PHE A 12 -0.09 10.12 4.10
C PHE A 12 0.58 10.13 5.47
N HIS A 13 1.14 11.27 5.87
CA HIS A 13 1.80 11.39 7.17
C HIS A 13 0.83 11.14 8.34
N GLU A 14 -0.37 11.69 8.26
CA GLU A 14 -1.39 11.47 9.29
C GLU A 14 -1.75 10.00 9.42
N LEU A 15 -1.92 9.34 8.27
CA LEU A 15 -2.33 7.94 8.25
C LEU A 15 -1.28 7.02 8.86
N ILE A 16 -0.02 7.12 8.44
CA ILE A 16 1.02 6.22 8.95
C ILE A 16 1.35 6.47 10.42
N ASN A 17 1.00 7.65 10.94
CA ASN A 17 1.21 8.01 12.35
C ASN A 17 -0.06 7.82 13.18
N SER A 18 -1.12 7.26 12.62
CA SER A 18 -2.42 7.14 13.28
C SER A 18 -2.50 6.00 14.33
N GLY A 19 -1.46 5.18 14.43
CA GLY A 19 -1.49 3.99 15.27
C GLY A 19 -2.10 2.77 14.59
N LYS A 20 -2.65 2.95 13.41
CA LYS A 20 -3.25 1.86 12.64
C LYS A 20 -2.17 1.06 11.91
N ARG A 21 -2.51 -0.20 11.61
CA ARG A 21 -1.71 -1.01 10.70
C ARG A 21 -2.13 -0.66 9.28
N VAL A 22 -1.18 -0.23 8.46
CA VAL A 22 -1.46 0.32 7.13
C VAL A 22 -0.69 -0.45 6.07
N VAL A 23 -1.35 -0.78 4.96
CA VAL A 23 -0.70 -1.31 3.76
C VAL A 23 -1.06 -0.41 2.59
N ILE A 24 -0.06 0.02 1.84
CA ILE A 24 -0.26 0.94 0.72
C ILE A 24 0.21 0.27 -0.57
N ASP A 25 -0.66 0.30 -1.60
CA ASP A 25 -0.35 -0.08 -2.97
C ASP A 25 0.11 1.16 -3.73
N PHE A 26 1.39 1.22 -4.08
CA PHE A 26 1.94 2.28 -4.93
C PHE A 26 1.85 1.81 -6.38
N TRP A 27 1.06 2.50 -7.18
CA TRP A 27 0.70 2.10 -8.53
C TRP A 27 0.78 3.27 -9.51
N ALA A 28 0.65 2.97 -10.80
CA ALA A 28 0.56 3.99 -11.86
C ALA A 28 -0.42 3.52 -12.92
N THR A 29 -1.04 4.50 -13.62
CA THR A 29 -2.07 4.20 -14.62
C THR A 29 -1.55 3.39 -15.82
N TRP A 30 -0.27 3.55 -16.15
CA TRP A 30 0.37 2.87 -17.27
C TRP A 30 0.95 1.50 -16.91
N CYS A 31 0.81 1.09 -15.66
CA CYS A 31 1.42 -0.13 -15.15
C CYS A 31 0.47 -1.32 -15.32
N GLY A 32 0.75 -2.20 -16.29
CA GLY A 32 -0.05 -3.40 -16.54
C GLY A 32 -0.11 -4.35 -15.35
N PRO A 33 1.04 -4.73 -14.73
CA PRO A 33 1.02 -5.60 -13.55
C PRO A 33 0.24 -5.05 -12.38
N CYS A 34 0.19 -3.71 -12.23
CA CYS A 34 -0.61 -3.06 -11.18
C CYS A 34 -2.09 -3.39 -11.34
N ARG A 35 -2.59 -3.38 -12.58
CA ARG A 35 -4.00 -3.70 -12.87
C ARG A 35 -4.32 -5.16 -12.57
N VAL A 36 -3.38 -6.05 -12.84
CA VAL A 36 -3.58 -7.49 -12.64
C VAL A 36 -3.71 -7.80 -11.15
N ILE A 37 -2.89 -7.19 -10.30
CA ILE A 37 -2.90 -7.50 -8.86
C ILE A 37 -3.91 -6.67 -8.07
N SER A 38 -4.42 -5.58 -8.63
CA SER A 38 -5.38 -4.71 -7.93
C SER A 38 -6.59 -5.47 -7.37
N PRO A 39 -7.25 -6.37 -8.13
CA PRO A 39 -8.36 -7.14 -7.56
C PRO A 39 -7.96 -8.03 -6.39
N VAL A 40 -6.75 -8.56 -6.41
CA VAL A 40 -6.23 -9.38 -5.30
C VAL A 40 -6.07 -8.52 -4.05
N PHE A 41 -5.49 -7.33 -4.19
CA PHE A 41 -5.32 -6.39 -3.09
C PHE A 41 -6.68 -6.01 -2.48
N GLU A 42 -7.67 -5.75 -3.32
CA GLU A 42 -9.02 -5.42 -2.84
C GLU A 42 -9.67 -6.57 -2.09
N LYS A 43 -9.54 -7.81 -2.58
CA LYS A 43 -10.07 -8.97 -1.86
C LYS A 43 -9.40 -9.16 -0.50
N LEU A 44 -8.09 -8.92 -0.45
CA LEU A 44 -7.36 -9.02 0.81
C LEU A 44 -7.81 -7.95 1.79
N SER A 45 -8.20 -6.77 1.31
CA SER A 45 -8.74 -5.72 2.17
C SER A 45 -10.05 -6.17 2.83
N ASP A 46 -10.90 -6.85 2.10
CA ASP A 46 -12.17 -7.36 2.64
C ASP A 46 -11.94 -8.45 3.70
N ALA A 47 -10.90 -9.25 3.52
CA ALA A 47 -10.55 -10.34 4.43
C ALA A 47 -9.79 -9.88 5.68
N ASN A 48 -9.28 -8.65 5.70
CA ASN A 48 -8.45 -8.13 6.80
C ASN A 48 -8.97 -6.78 7.28
N PRO A 49 -10.17 -6.73 7.92
CA PRO A 49 -10.79 -5.46 8.30
C PRO A 49 -10.02 -4.67 9.36
N ASP A 50 -9.08 -5.31 10.06
CA ASP A 50 -8.27 -4.66 11.08
C ASP A 50 -7.04 -3.94 10.51
N VAL A 51 -6.81 -4.07 9.20
CA VAL A 51 -5.71 -3.41 8.50
C VAL A 51 -6.29 -2.34 7.57
N GLU A 52 -5.66 -1.18 7.56
CA GLU A 52 -6.06 -0.09 6.68
C GLU A 52 -5.39 -0.28 5.32
N PHE A 53 -6.20 -0.46 4.26
CA PHE A 53 -5.71 -0.66 2.90
C PHE A 53 -5.90 0.63 2.10
N ARG A 54 -4.83 1.18 1.59
CA ARG A 54 -4.85 2.42 0.82
C ARG A 54 -4.05 2.25 -0.47
N LYS A 55 -4.20 3.20 -1.38
CA LYS A 55 -3.43 3.22 -2.63
C LYS A 55 -2.92 4.61 -2.94
N VAL A 56 -1.78 4.68 -3.60
CA VAL A 56 -1.14 5.93 -4.03
C VAL A 56 -0.80 5.82 -5.50
N ASP A 57 -1.34 6.73 -6.30
CA ASP A 57 -0.92 6.93 -7.68
C ASP A 57 0.37 7.74 -7.65
N VAL A 58 1.49 7.13 -8.01
CA VAL A 58 2.80 7.77 -7.86
C VAL A 58 3.01 8.95 -8.81
N ASP A 59 2.22 9.05 -9.88
CA ASP A 59 2.30 10.19 -10.78
C ASP A 59 1.52 11.38 -10.24
N GLU A 60 0.34 11.15 -9.66
CA GLU A 60 -0.44 12.22 -9.03
C GLU A 60 0.16 12.66 -7.69
N GLN A 61 0.71 11.72 -6.93
CA GLN A 61 1.27 11.97 -5.61
C GLN A 61 2.78 11.75 -5.63
N SER A 62 3.48 12.48 -6.50
CA SER A 62 4.91 12.31 -6.68
C SER A 62 5.70 12.58 -5.40
N ALA A 63 5.25 13.52 -4.56
CA ALA A 63 5.92 13.82 -3.29
C ALA A 63 5.93 12.60 -2.35
N ILE A 64 4.85 11.83 -2.33
CA ILE A 64 4.79 10.61 -1.51
C ILE A 64 5.74 9.57 -2.06
N GLY A 65 5.68 9.33 -3.38
CA GLY A 65 6.57 8.37 -4.03
C GLY A 65 8.05 8.68 -3.82
N GLU A 66 8.41 9.96 -3.90
CA GLU A 66 9.78 10.40 -3.68
C GLU A 66 10.21 10.21 -2.22
N GLU A 67 9.37 10.59 -1.28
CA GLU A 67 9.69 10.45 0.15
C GLU A 67 9.91 8.99 0.52
N VAL A 68 9.07 8.10 0.01
CA VAL A 68 9.14 6.67 0.31
C VAL A 68 10.22 5.97 -0.51
N GLY A 69 10.61 6.57 -1.64
CA GLY A 69 11.66 6.00 -2.50
C GLY A 69 11.16 4.94 -3.45
N ILE A 70 9.97 5.12 -4.01
CA ILE A 70 9.39 4.17 -4.96
C ILE A 70 10.15 4.21 -6.29
N ARG A 71 10.60 3.04 -6.76
CA ARG A 71 11.36 2.92 -8.02
C ARG A 71 10.69 2.02 -9.05
N ALA A 72 9.78 1.18 -8.62
CA ALA A 72 9.09 0.24 -9.49
C ALA A 72 7.66 0.07 -9.01
N MET A 73 6.73 -0.27 -9.90
CA MET A 73 5.34 -0.51 -9.56
C MET A 73 4.90 -1.89 -10.04
N PRO A 74 4.00 -2.55 -9.32
CA PRO A 74 3.52 -2.10 -8.02
C PRO A 74 4.56 -2.32 -6.93
N THR A 75 4.49 -1.48 -5.90
CA THR A 75 5.22 -1.69 -4.65
C THR A 75 4.21 -1.63 -3.53
N PHE A 76 4.24 -2.63 -2.65
CA PHE A 76 3.36 -2.68 -1.48
C PHE A 76 4.22 -2.49 -0.25
N ILE A 77 3.82 -1.53 0.59
CA ILE A 77 4.57 -1.25 1.82
C ILE A 77 3.61 -1.24 2.99
N SER A 78 3.99 -1.92 4.07
CA SER A 78 3.27 -1.84 5.33
C SER A 78 3.92 -0.83 6.25
N PHE A 79 3.08 -0.09 6.98
CA PHE A 79 3.51 0.95 7.93
C PHE A 79 2.83 0.75 9.27
N LYS A 80 3.53 1.11 10.32
CA LYS A 80 2.96 1.21 11.67
C LYS A 80 3.79 2.20 12.48
N ASP A 81 3.09 3.06 13.24
CA ASP A 81 3.73 4.04 14.11
C ASP A 81 4.74 4.94 13.36
N GLY A 82 4.37 5.35 12.14
CA GLY A 82 5.17 6.23 11.32
C GLY A 82 6.33 5.58 10.60
N LYS A 83 6.49 4.26 10.70
CA LYS A 83 7.65 3.55 10.15
C LYS A 83 7.24 2.47 9.17
N LYS A 84 8.08 2.30 8.15
CA LYS A 84 7.97 1.17 7.24
C LYS A 84 8.30 -0.13 7.99
N VAL A 85 7.39 -1.10 7.91
CA VAL A 85 7.57 -2.42 8.53
C VAL A 85 8.12 -3.40 7.52
N ASP A 86 7.55 -3.45 6.31
CA ASP A 86 7.94 -4.40 5.28
C ASP A 86 7.60 -3.87 3.90
N GLU A 87 8.17 -4.48 2.86
CA GLU A 87 8.02 -4.03 1.49
C GLU A 87 8.05 -5.21 0.52
N VAL A 88 7.16 -5.19 -0.48
CA VAL A 88 7.15 -6.16 -1.58
C VAL A 88 7.12 -5.39 -2.89
N VAL A 89 8.08 -5.65 -3.77
CA VAL A 89 8.12 -5.04 -5.10
C VAL A 89 7.67 -6.09 -6.11
N GLY A 90 6.75 -5.71 -6.99
CA GLY A 90 6.25 -6.57 -8.04
C GLY A 90 4.87 -7.15 -7.73
N ALA A 91 4.25 -7.73 -8.78
CA ALA A 91 2.88 -8.21 -8.73
C ALA A 91 2.82 -9.71 -8.41
N ASN A 92 3.33 -10.10 -7.27
CA ASN A 92 3.30 -11.50 -6.81
C ASN A 92 2.25 -11.64 -5.70
N PRO A 93 1.13 -12.35 -5.97
CA PRO A 93 0.06 -12.49 -4.97
C PRO A 93 0.50 -13.16 -3.67
N ALA A 94 1.34 -14.18 -3.75
CA ALA A 94 1.80 -14.89 -2.55
C ALA A 94 2.63 -13.99 -1.65
N ASN A 95 3.53 -13.21 -2.23
CA ASN A 95 4.35 -12.26 -1.48
C ASN A 95 3.49 -11.17 -0.84
N LEU A 96 2.48 -10.69 -1.57
CA LEU A 96 1.54 -9.71 -1.04
C LEU A 96 0.75 -10.27 0.13
N GLU A 97 0.25 -11.51 0.01
CA GLU A 97 -0.47 -12.16 1.10
C GLU A 97 0.40 -12.30 2.35
N ASN A 98 1.66 -12.67 2.17
CA ASN A 98 2.59 -12.81 3.30
C ASN A 98 2.84 -11.48 4.00
N LEU A 99 3.00 -10.40 3.24
CA LEU A 99 3.17 -9.06 3.80
C LEU A 99 1.96 -8.66 4.64
N ILE A 100 0.76 -8.93 4.13
CA ILE A 100 -0.48 -8.58 4.83
C ILE A 100 -0.65 -9.42 6.09
N LYS A 101 -0.38 -10.72 6.03
CA LYS A 101 -0.43 -11.58 7.22
C LYS A 101 0.52 -11.09 8.31
N ALA A 102 1.71 -10.67 7.91
CA ALA A 102 2.71 -10.19 8.86
C ALA A 102 2.27 -8.91 9.56
N ILE A 103 1.73 -7.93 8.80
CA ILE A 103 1.28 -6.69 9.43
C ILE A 103 0.00 -6.90 10.24
N ALA A 104 -0.88 -7.80 9.82
CA ALA A 104 -2.13 -8.09 10.53
C ALA A 104 -1.88 -8.69 11.91
N SER A 105 -0.77 -9.40 12.08
CA SER A 105 -0.41 -10.03 13.36
C SER A 105 0.64 -9.24 14.16
N ALA A 106 1.02 -8.07 13.67
CA ALA A 106 2.04 -7.25 14.32
C ALA A 106 1.52 -6.53 15.57
#